data_ff4d62902d724ac4736c1ba732fc387d
#
_entry.id   ff4d62902d724ac4736c1ba732fc387d
#
_cell.length_a   1.000
_cell.length_b   1.000
_cell.length_c   1.000
_cell.angle_alpha   90.00
_cell.angle_beta   90.00
_cell.angle_gamma   90.00
#
_symmetry.space_group_name_H-M   'P 1'
#
loop_
_entity.id
_entity.type
_entity.pdbx_description
1 polymer ?
#
loop_
_entity_poly.entity_id
_entity_poly.type
_entity_poly.pdbx_seq_one_letter_code
_entity_poly.pdbx_strand_id
1 'polypeptide(L)'
;MAKFVFIIIMVSIIGCTIKPQKSVPEDYVAGQKYFHQVCATCHGADAAGGNKAPTFLQEKFHPKNITNGKIAKTILNGSSSGAMPSQKNKVNDEQIREIIKYIRYSQREAGVYTAES
;
A
#
# COMPACT_ATOMS: atom_id res chain seq x y z
N MET A 1 -28.66 -24.16 -43.44
CA MET A 1 -28.80 -23.45 -42.15
C MET A 1 -27.43 -23.15 -41.61
N ALA A 2 -27.00 -21.92 -41.66
CA ALA A 2 -25.71 -21.50 -41.11
C ALA A 2 -25.85 -21.32 -39.60
N LYS A 3 -25.09 -22.11 -38.79
CA LYS A 3 -24.97 -21.91 -37.36
C LYS A 3 -23.93 -20.79 -37.12
N PHE A 4 -24.38 -19.62 -36.75
CA PHE A 4 -23.50 -18.56 -36.28
C PHE A 4 -23.01 -18.92 -34.87
N VAL A 5 -21.73 -19.32 -34.78
CA VAL A 5 -21.04 -19.46 -33.48
C VAL A 5 -20.62 -18.08 -33.05
N PHE A 6 -21.31 -17.50 -32.06
CA PHE A 6 -20.86 -16.30 -31.39
C PHE A 6 -19.68 -16.67 -30.49
N ILE A 7 -18.47 -16.36 -30.93
CA ILE A 7 -17.28 -16.43 -30.08
C ILE A 7 -17.32 -15.16 -29.20
N ILE A 8 -17.73 -15.32 -27.96
CA ILE A 8 -17.60 -14.28 -26.94
C ILE A 8 -16.13 -14.20 -26.58
N ILE A 9 -15.42 -13.21 -27.14
CA ILE A 9 -14.06 -12.89 -26.72
C ILE A 9 -14.19 -12.21 -25.36
N MET A 10 -13.91 -12.97 -24.28
CA MET A 10 -13.71 -12.42 -22.96
C MET A 10 -12.41 -11.62 -22.97
N VAL A 11 -12.53 -10.30 -23.12
CA VAL A 11 -11.41 -9.39 -22.91
C VAL A 11 -11.15 -9.34 -21.41
N SER A 12 -10.19 -10.13 -20.97
CA SER A 12 -9.67 -10.01 -19.61
C SER A 12 -8.95 -8.66 -19.48
N ILE A 13 -9.57 -7.71 -18.81
CA ILE A 13 -8.92 -6.45 -18.43
C ILE A 13 -7.91 -6.82 -17.33
N ILE A 14 -6.67 -7.09 -17.73
CA ILE A 14 -5.57 -7.26 -16.80
C ILE A 14 -5.24 -5.86 -16.28
N GLY A 15 -5.87 -5.49 -15.17
CA GLY A 15 -5.50 -4.30 -14.42
C GLY A 15 -4.05 -4.43 -13.98
N CYS A 16 -3.20 -3.43 -14.30
CA CYS A 16 -1.83 -3.34 -13.80
C CYS A 16 -1.85 -3.11 -12.29
N THR A 17 -1.85 -4.18 -11.50
CA THR A 17 -1.70 -4.13 -10.06
C THR A 17 -0.24 -4.36 -9.72
N ILE A 18 0.37 -3.45 -8.94
CA ILE A 18 1.73 -3.63 -8.45
C ILE A 18 1.71 -4.75 -7.41
N LYS A 19 2.50 -5.79 -7.66
CA LYS A 19 2.58 -6.95 -6.79
C LYS A 19 3.73 -6.82 -5.80
N PRO A 20 3.58 -7.36 -4.57
CA PRO A 20 4.69 -7.45 -3.64
C PRO A 20 5.78 -8.35 -4.22
N GLN A 21 7.04 -7.99 -3.98
CA GLN A 21 8.21 -8.77 -4.39
C GLN A 21 8.82 -9.54 -3.22
N LYS A 22 8.45 -9.19 -1.98
CA LYS A 22 8.91 -9.84 -0.75
C LYS A 22 7.78 -10.60 -0.09
N SER A 23 8.08 -11.76 0.44
CA SER A 23 7.17 -12.48 1.34
C SER A 23 7.21 -11.84 2.73
N VAL A 24 6.11 -11.95 3.46
CA VAL A 24 5.97 -11.49 4.84
C VAL A 24 5.41 -12.59 5.72
N PRO A 25 5.65 -12.56 7.04
CA PRO A 25 4.95 -13.44 7.98
C PRO A 25 3.43 -13.26 7.89
N GLU A 26 2.68 -14.28 8.29
CA GLU A 26 1.22 -14.33 8.20
C GLU A 26 0.54 -13.11 8.81
N ASP A 27 1.04 -12.61 9.93
CA ASP A 27 0.52 -11.42 10.63
C ASP A 27 0.51 -10.14 9.77
N TYR A 28 1.27 -10.09 8.69
CA TYR A 28 1.42 -8.91 7.83
C TYR A 28 0.83 -9.10 6.44
N VAL A 29 0.32 -10.28 6.12
CA VAL A 29 -0.21 -10.61 4.79
C VAL A 29 -1.40 -9.72 4.42
N ALA A 30 -2.31 -9.47 5.35
CA ALA A 30 -3.47 -8.61 5.12
C ALA A 30 -3.02 -7.17 4.79
N GLY A 31 -2.12 -6.61 5.59
CA GLY A 31 -1.57 -5.28 5.36
C GLY A 31 -0.79 -5.17 4.05
N GLN A 32 0.01 -6.16 3.73
CA GLN A 32 0.71 -6.25 2.45
C GLN A 32 -0.26 -6.22 1.27
N LYS A 33 -1.33 -7.02 1.35
CA LYS A 33 -2.37 -7.07 0.31
C LYS A 33 -3.04 -5.71 0.11
N TYR A 34 -3.52 -5.10 1.18
CA TYR A 34 -4.21 -3.80 1.10
C TYR A 34 -3.28 -2.68 0.63
N PHE A 35 -2.04 -2.67 1.13
CA PHE A 35 -1.02 -1.71 0.68
C PHE A 35 -0.80 -1.78 -0.84
N HIS A 36 -0.64 -2.98 -1.38
CA HIS A 36 -0.38 -3.16 -2.81
C HIS A 36 -1.61 -2.89 -3.68
N GLN A 37 -2.81 -3.08 -3.15
CA GLN A 37 -4.05 -2.75 -3.87
C GLN A 37 -4.31 -1.24 -3.97
N VAL A 38 -3.93 -0.46 -2.95
CA VAL A 38 -4.35 0.95 -2.82
C VAL A 38 -3.17 1.93 -2.85
N CYS A 39 -2.05 1.59 -2.21
CA CYS A 39 -0.95 2.51 -1.93
C CYS A 39 0.23 2.36 -2.90
N ALA A 40 0.51 1.16 -3.36
CA ALA A 40 1.72 0.84 -4.10
C ALA A 40 1.82 1.51 -5.46
N THR A 41 0.71 1.88 -6.10
CA THR A 41 0.72 2.60 -7.38
C THR A 41 1.56 3.89 -7.30
N CYS A 42 1.52 4.58 -6.16
CA CYS A 42 2.33 5.77 -5.90
C CYS A 42 3.57 5.47 -5.06
N HIS A 43 3.43 4.64 -4.02
CA HIS A 43 4.47 4.36 -3.02
C HIS A 43 5.40 3.19 -3.36
N GLY A 44 5.17 2.53 -4.49
CA GLY A 44 6.00 1.43 -4.97
C GLY A 44 5.74 0.10 -4.26
N ALA A 45 6.26 -0.98 -4.84
CA ALA A 45 6.22 -2.29 -4.21
C ALA A 45 7.00 -2.28 -2.90
N ASP A 46 6.53 -3.04 -1.93
CA ASP A 46 7.19 -3.27 -0.65
C ASP A 46 7.50 -1.98 0.13
N ALA A 47 6.71 -0.92 -0.05
CA ALA A 47 6.88 0.40 0.56
C ALA A 47 8.22 1.09 0.22
N ALA A 48 8.90 0.63 -0.82
CA ALA A 48 10.23 1.09 -1.21
C ALA A 48 10.24 2.42 -2.00
N GLY A 49 9.07 3.00 -2.25
CA GLY A 49 8.93 4.22 -3.02
C GLY A 49 8.73 3.97 -4.51
N GLY A 50 8.18 4.96 -5.17
CA GLY A 50 7.90 4.95 -6.61
C GLY A 50 8.13 6.33 -7.21
N ASN A 51 7.72 6.50 -8.47
CA ASN A 51 7.92 7.76 -9.20
C ASN A 51 7.08 8.93 -8.64
N LYS A 52 6.00 8.62 -7.90
CA LYS A 52 5.02 9.62 -7.41
C LYS A 52 5.13 9.91 -5.92
N ALA A 53 5.76 9.02 -5.16
CA ALA A 53 5.87 9.17 -3.71
C ALA A 53 7.22 8.62 -3.22
N PRO A 54 7.77 9.18 -2.11
CA PRO A 54 9.03 8.71 -1.55
C PRO A 54 8.87 7.33 -0.91
N THR A 55 10.00 6.66 -0.70
CA THR A 55 10.05 5.43 0.10
C THR A 55 9.68 5.71 1.55
N PHE A 56 8.94 4.78 2.17
CA PHE A 56 8.73 4.79 3.63
C PHE A 56 9.93 4.26 4.41
N LEU A 57 10.92 3.70 3.73
CA LEU A 57 12.09 3.06 4.32
C LEU A 57 13.22 4.08 4.60
N GLN A 58 12.85 5.23 5.14
CA GLN A 58 13.75 6.34 5.48
C GLN A 58 13.54 6.81 6.91
N GLU A 59 14.60 7.34 7.53
CA GLU A 59 14.60 7.87 8.90
C GLU A 59 13.51 8.93 9.14
N LYS A 60 13.19 9.75 8.14
CA LYS A 60 12.12 10.76 8.28
C LYS A 60 10.74 10.17 8.57
N PHE A 61 10.51 8.90 8.21
CA PHE A 61 9.27 8.17 8.49
C PHE A 61 9.34 7.29 9.74
N HIS A 62 10.43 7.38 10.50
CA HIS A 62 10.57 6.70 11.77
C HIS A 62 9.37 7.00 12.70
N PRO A 63 8.90 6.04 13.52
CA PRO A 63 7.72 6.23 14.38
C PRO A 63 7.79 7.47 15.29
N LYS A 64 8.99 7.86 15.74
CA LYS A 64 9.20 9.10 16.54
C LYS A 64 8.93 10.37 15.73
N ASN A 65 9.10 10.36 14.41
CA ASN A 65 8.91 11.52 13.55
C ASN A 65 7.49 11.54 12.95
N ILE A 66 6.97 10.37 12.57
CA ILE A 66 5.63 10.21 11.99
C ILE A 66 4.90 9.11 12.75
N THR A 67 3.96 9.47 13.60
CA THR A 67 3.16 8.52 14.39
C THR A 67 2.18 7.74 13.52
N ASN A 68 1.72 6.59 14.03
CA ASN A 68 0.68 5.81 13.36
C ASN A 68 -0.62 6.61 13.16
N GLY A 69 -0.98 7.44 14.14
CA GLY A 69 -2.14 8.33 14.03
C GLY A 69 -1.99 9.36 12.91
N LYS A 70 -0.79 9.89 12.71
CA LYS A 70 -0.51 10.81 11.59
C LYS A 70 -0.62 10.11 10.25
N ILE A 71 -0.14 8.87 10.14
CA ILE A 71 -0.29 8.06 8.91
C ILE A 71 -1.77 7.81 8.64
N ALA A 72 -2.53 7.34 9.64
CA ALA A 72 -3.96 7.09 9.52
C ALA A 72 -4.73 8.33 9.06
N LYS A 73 -4.48 9.47 9.70
CA LYS A 73 -5.09 10.74 9.34
C LYS A 73 -4.77 11.15 7.90
N THR A 74 -3.54 10.95 7.44
CA THR A 74 -3.13 11.27 6.07
C THR A 74 -3.81 10.35 5.07
N ILE A 75 -3.96 9.07 5.36
CA ILE A 75 -4.71 8.13 4.51
C ILE A 75 -6.18 8.58 4.38
N LEU A 76 -6.81 8.94 5.48
CA LEU A 76 -8.22 9.35 5.50
C LEU A 76 -8.48 10.69 4.83
N ASN A 77 -7.62 11.68 5.06
CA ASN A 77 -7.88 13.06 4.65
C ASN A 77 -7.01 13.54 3.48
N GLY A 78 -6.02 12.74 3.06
CA GLY A 78 -4.98 13.18 2.15
C GLY A 78 -3.89 13.97 2.86
N SER A 79 -2.81 14.31 2.12
CA SER A 79 -1.74 15.17 2.63
C SER A 79 -2.14 16.64 2.62
N SER A 80 -1.51 17.45 3.48
CA SER A 80 -1.76 18.90 3.56
C SER A 80 -1.42 19.63 2.25
N SER A 81 -0.44 19.14 1.49
CA SER A 81 -0.07 19.68 0.17
C SER A 81 -1.03 19.28 -0.95
N GLY A 82 -1.91 18.31 -0.73
CA GLY A 82 -2.76 17.72 -1.77
C GLY A 82 -2.06 16.72 -2.69
N ALA A 83 -0.77 16.48 -2.52
CA ALA A 83 0.00 15.53 -3.35
C ALA A 83 -0.48 14.08 -3.16
N MET A 84 -0.90 13.72 -1.96
CA MET A 84 -1.55 12.45 -1.67
C MET A 84 -3.06 12.69 -1.49
N PRO A 85 -3.91 12.14 -2.34
CA PRO A 85 -5.36 12.26 -2.18
C PRO A 85 -5.87 11.43 -1.03
N SER A 86 -7.02 11.79 -0.47
CA SER A 86 -7.74 10.97 0.53
C SER A 86 -8.07 9.59 -0.03
N GLN A 87 -7.89 8.58 0.80
CA GLN A 87 -8.21 7.18 0.47
C GLN A 87 -9.45 6.66 1.24
N LYS A 88 -10.20 7.53 1.91
CA LYS A 88 -11.34 7.17 2.76
C LYS A 88 -12.42 6.32 2.07
N ASN A 89 -12.56 6.44 0.75
CA ASN A 89 -13.53 5.68 -0.04
C ASN A 89 -12.99 4.32 -0.52
N LYS A 90 -11.71 4.04 -0.30
CA LYS A 90 -11.03 2.82 -0.76
C LYS A 90 -10.64 1.87 0.37
N VAL A 91 -10.51 2.38 1.59
CA VAL A 91 -10.11 1.61 2.76
C VAL A 91 -10.94 1.99 3.98
N ASN A 92 -11.22 1.00 4.82
CA ASN A 92 -11.84 1.18 6.14
C ASN A 92 -10.78 1.25 7.24
N ASP A 93 -11.21 1.53 8.48
CA ASP A 93 -10.33 1.69 9.63
C ASP A 93 -9.48 0.45 9.93
N GLU A 94 -10.06 -0.75 9.79
CA GLU A 94 -9.33 -2.00 9.99
C GLU A 94 -8.25 -2.19 8.93
N GLN A 95 -8.58 -1.95 7.67
CA GLN A 95 -7.61 -2.02 6.58
C GLN A 95 -6.48 -0.99 6.75
N ILE A 96 -6.79 0.21 7.24
CA ILE A 96 -5.79 1.23 7.57
C ILE A 96 -4.84 0.72 8.66
N ARG A 97 -5.35 0.11 9.72
CA ARG A 97 -4.51 -0.48 10.77
C ARG A 97 -3.58 -1.55 10.23
N GLU A 98 -4.08 -2.44 9.40
CA GLU A 98 -3.27 -3.49 8.77
C GLU A 98 -2.21 -2.91 7.82
N ILE A 99 -2.55 -1.89 7.03
CA ILE A 99 -1.59 -1.18 6.17
C ILE A 99 -0.47 -0.55 7.00
N ILE A 100 -0.79 0.15 8.09
CA ILE A 100 0.20 0.77 8.97
C ILE A 100 1.10 -0.29 9.61
N LYS A 101 0.52 -1.37 10.09
CA LYS A 101 1.26 -2.52 10.64
C LYS A 101 2.27 -3.08 9.63
N TYR A 102 1.87 -3.22 8.38
CA TYR A 102 2.74 -3.65 7.29
C TYR A 102 3.85 -2.63 6.98
N ILE A 103 3.54 -1.33 6.93
CA ILE A 103 4.54 -0.28 6.74
C ILE A 103 5.59 -0.33 7.87
N ARG A 104 5.17 -0.46 9.11
CA ARG A 104 6.06 -0.54 10.27
C ARG A 104 6.94 -1.80 10.24
N TYR A 105 6.36 -2.92 9.86
CA TYR A 105 7.12 -4.14 9.61
C TYR A 105 8.21 -3.92 8.55
N SER A 106 7.86 -3.36 7.41
CA SER A 106 8.78 -3.09 6.31
C SER A 106 9.92 -2.15 6.72
N GLN A 107 9.64 -1.15 7.55
CA GLN A 107 10.64 -0.25 8.12
C GLN A 107 11.62 -0.98 9.05
N ARG A 108 11.14 -1.88 9.93
CA ARG A 108 12.00 -2.69 10.79
C ARG A 108 12.90 -3.63 9.98
N GLU A 109 12.33 -4.31 9.01
CA GLU A 109 13.10 -5.19 8.12
C GLU A 109 14.18 -4.44 7.32
N ALA A 110 13.92 -3.18 6.96
CA ALA A 110 14.88 -2.31 6.29
C ALA A 110 15.89 -1.64 7.24
N GLY A 111 15.78 -1.87 8.56
CA GLY A 111 16.68 -1.29 9.56
C GLY A 111 16.45 0.19 9.87
N VAL A 112 15.28 0.75 9.53
CA VAL A 112 14.95 2.14 9.87
C VAL A 112 14.89 2.35 11.38
N TYR A 113 14.40 1.35 12.12
CA TYR A 113 14.40 1.32 13.59
C TYR A 113 14.31 -0.13 14.09
N THR A 114 14.63 -0.33 15.36
CA THR A 114 14.44 -1.61 16.07
C THR A 114 13.17 -1.57 16.90
N ALA A 115 12.64 -2.74 17.27
CA ALA A 115 11.42 -2.83 18.09
C ALA A 115 11.59 -2.23 19.51
N GLU A 116 12.82 -1.98 19.93
CA GLU A 116 13.20 -1.45 21.26
C GLU A 116 13.47 0.08 21.24
N SER A 117 13.36 0.73 20.10
CA SER A 117 13.67 2.17 19.94
C SER A 117 12.43 3.05 19.87
#